data_c10166ef378e2b72bd0f077840043418
#
_entry.id   c10166ef378e2b72bd0f077840043418
#
_cell.length_a   1.000
_cell.length_b   1.000
_cell.length_c   1.000
_cell.angle_alpha   90.00
_cell.angle_beta   90.00
_cell.angle_gamma   90.00
#
_symmetry.space_group_name_H-M   'P 1'
#
loop_
_entity.id
_entity.type
_entity.pdbx_description
1 polymer ?
#
loop_
_entity_poly.entity_id
_entity_poly.type
_entity_poly.pdbx_seq_one_letter_code
_entity_poly.pdbx_strand_id
1 'polypeptide(L)'
;VNKKAKQLFSDKMEVNQPIQDFIFDHQIIDQLENIGVEPKIVTLKKDEEVYDCHLAKVEYGVTLLFVNVTESVNATKMRQEFFSNVSHELKTPMTSIRGYSELLQAGMIDDPKVRKQALDKIQKEVDHMSQLIGDILMISRLENKDIEVIKHPVHLQPIVDDILESLKVEIEKREITVECDLTS
;
A
#
# COMPACT_ATOMS: atom_id res chain seq x y z
N VAL A 1 -14.32 -2.79 -34.32
CA VAL A 1 -13.41 -3.41 -33.34
C VAL A 1 -11.98 -2.97 -33.62
N ASN A 2 -11.31 -2.34 -32.66
CA ASN A 2 -9.93 -1.91 -32.83
C ASN A 2 -8.92 -3.02 -32.48
N LYS A 3 -7.62 -2.81 -32.83
CA LYS A 3 -6.57 -3.80 -32.63
C LYS A 3 -6.40 -4.19 -31.13
N LYS A 4 -6.53 -3.23 -30.21
CA LYS A 4 -6.40 -3.51 -28.76
C LYS A 4 -7.57 -4.34 -28.23
N ALA A 5 -8.80 -4.11 -28.70
CA ALA A 5 -9.95 -4.93 -28.32
C ALA A 5 -9.79 -6.38 -28.81
N LYS A 6 -9.24 -6.58 -30.02
CA LYS A 6 -8.92 -7.92 -30.51
C LYS A 6 -7.89 -8.63 -29.60
N GLN A 7 -6.85 -7.95 -29.21
CA GLN A 7 -5.84 -8.51 -28.27
C GLN A 7 -6.44 -8.84 -26.91
N LEU A 8 -7.38 -8.01 -26.42
CA LEU A 8 -8.00 -8.20 -25.12
C LEU A 8 -8.95 -9.42 -25.09
N PHE A 9 -9.74 -9.64 -26.13
CA PHE A 9 -10.77 -10.67 -26.12
C PHE A 9 -10.46 -11.85 -27.04
N SER A 10 -10.21 -11.62 -28.32
CA SER A 10 -9.82 -12.62 -29.29
C SER A 10 -9.34 -12.00 -30.60
N ASP A 11 -8.23 -12.48 -31.14
CA ASP A 11 -7.75 -12.09 -32.47
C ASP A 11 -8.73 -12.47 -33.61
N LYS A 12 -9.63 -13.42 -33.33
CA LYS A 12 -10.67 -13.89 -34.27
C LYS A 12 -11.90 -12.99 -34.31
N MET A 13 -11.96 -11.96 -33.48
CA MET A 13 -13.09 -11.04 -33.44
C MET A 13 -13.20 -10.26 -34.77
N GLU A 14 -14.28 -10.48 -35.51
CA GLU A 14 -14.56 -9.84 -36.79
C GLU A 14 -15.81 -8.99 -36.73
N VAL A 15 -16.03 -8.19 -37.79
CA VAL A 15 -17.24 -7.38 -37.93
C VAL A 15 -18.42 -8.30 -38.25
N ASN A 16 -19.62 -7.95 -37.76
CA ASN A 16 -20.87 -8.68 -37.94
C ASN A 16 -20.97 -10.04 -37.20
N GLN A 17 -20.14 -10.25 -36.15
CA GLN A 17 -20.28 -11.39 -35.26
C GLN A 17 -20.95 -10.98 -33.95
N PRO A 18 -21.72 -11.89 -33.29
CA PRO A 18 -22.30 -11.63 -31.98
C PRO A 18 -21.22 -11.33 -30.95
N ILE A 19 -21.39 -10.26 -30.17
CA ILE A 19 -20.43 -9.88 -29.15
C ILE A 19 -20.28 -10.94 -28.05
N GLN A 20 -21.34 -11.70 -27.80
CA GLN A 20 -21.40 -12.80 -26.84
C GLN A 20 -20.45 -13.96 -27.16
N ASP A 21 -20.00 -14.06 -28.42
CA ASP A 21 -19.02 -15.05 -28.83
C ASP A 21 -17.60 -14.73 -28.34
N PHE A 22 -17.36 -13.49 -27.88
CA PHE A 22 -16.03 -12.99 -27.52
C PHE A 22 -15.95 -12.42 -26.10
N ILE A 23 -17.05 -11.89 -25.59
CA ILE A 23 -17.17 -11.33 -24.25
C ILE A 23 -18.06 -12.24 -23.42
N PHE A 24 -17.46 -13.00 -22.49
CA PHE A 24 -18.17 -13.97 -21.66
C PHE A 24 -18.50 -13.41 -20.26
N ASP A 25 -18.24 -12.12 -20.00
CA ASP A 25 -18.56 -11.50 -18.73
C ASP A 25 -20.07 -11.23 -18.62
N HIS A 26 -20.73 -11.96 -17.71
CA HIS A 26 -22.18 -11.86 -17.52
C HIS A 26 -22.66 -10.47 -17.13
N GLN A 27 -21.84 -9.69 -16.42
CA GLN A 27 -22.21 -8.34 -16.00
C GLN A 27 -22.26 -7.39 -17.22
N ILE A 28 -21.29 -7.51 -18.14
CA ILE A 28 -21.28 -6.73 -19.37
C ILE A 28 -22.46 -7.11 -20.26
N ILE A 29 -22.74 -8.42 -20.40
CA ILE A 29 -23.85 -8.91 -21.24
C ILE A 29 -25.18 -8.42 -20.69
N ASP A 30 -25.44 -8.56 -19.40
CA ASP A 30 -26.67 -8.07 -18.76
C ASP A 30 -26.86 -6.56 -18.92
N GLN A 31 -25.78 -5.79 -18.75
CA GLN A 31 -25.85 -4.35 -18.94
C GLN A 31 -26.03 -3.95 -20.41
N LEU A 32 -25.55 -4.74 -21.37
CA LEU A 32 -25.78 -4.54 -22.79
C LEU A 32 -27.25 -4.76 -23.16
N GLU A 33 -27.88 -5.80 -22.62
CA GLU A 33 -29.29 -6.11 -22.87
C GLU A 33 -30.21 -5.06 -22.24
N ASN A 34 -29.81 -4.49 -21.10
CA ASN A 34 -30.58 -3.52 -20.32
C ASN A 34 -30.04 -2.08 -20.41
N ILE A 35 -29.34 -1.73 -21.51
CA ILE A 35 -28.74 -0.40 -21.65
C ILE A 35 -29.77 0.67 -21.88
N GLY A 36 -29.85 1.63 -20.97
CA GLY A 36 -30.67 2.83 -21.06
C GLY A 36 -29.99 3.97 -21.83
N VAL A 37 -30.49 5.18 -21.61
CA VAL A 37 -29.90 6.40 -22.21
C VAL A 37 -28.60 6.80 -21.47
N GLU A 38 -28.53 6.53 -20.17
CA GLU A 38 -27.38 6.90 -19.36
C GLU A 38 -26.22 5.92 -19.57
N PRO A 39 -24.99 6.43 -19.70
CA PRO A 39 -23.79 5.59 -19.76
C PRO A 39 -23.63 4.79 -18.49
N LYS A 40 -23.14 3.56 -18.61
CA LYS A 40 -22.84 2.68 -17.48
C LYS A 40 -21.36 2.30 -17.49
N ILE A 41 -20.83 2.00 -16.31
CA ILE A 41 -19.47 1.52 -16.14
C ILE A 41 -19.54 0.17 -15.43
N VAL A 42 -18.87 -0.82 -16.01
CA VAL A 42 -18.72 -2.17 -15.44
C VAL A 42 -17.24 -2.45 -15.32
N THR A 43 -16.80 -2.79 -14.12
CA THR A 43 -15.40 -3.17 -13.90
C THR A 43 -15.20 -4.66 -14.14
N LEU A 44 -14.30 -4.97 -15.04
CA LEU A 44 -13.93 -6.32 -15.47
C LEU A 44 -12.52 -6.64 -15.00
N LYS A 45 -12.34 -7.81 -14.41
CA LYS A 45 -11.02 -8.35 -14.11
C LYS A 45 -10.70 -9.47 -15.08
N LYS A 46 -9.59 -9.32 -15.80
CA LYS A 46 -9.10 -10.32 -16.74
C LYS A 46 -7.61 -10.58 -16.48
N ASP A 47 -7.30 -11.83 -16.15
CA ASP A 47 -5.97 -12.24 -15.69
C ASP A 47 -5.54 -11.41 -14.46
N GLU A 48 -4.44 -10.68 -14.55
CA GLU A 48 -3.98 -9.77 -13.50
C GLU A 48 -4.37 -8.30 -13.75
N GLU A 49 -5.08 -8.02 -14.85
CA GLU A 49 -5.45 -6.66 -15.24
C GLU A 49 -6.92 -6.35 -14.92
N VAL A 50 -7.16 -5.09 -14.60
CA VAL A 50 -8.49 -4.53 -14.30
C VAL A 50 -8.86 -3.51 -15.36
N TYR A 51 -10.04 -3.66 -15.91
CA TYR A 51 -10.57 -2.78 -16.95
C TYR A 51 -11.92 -2.20 -16.54
N ASP A 52 -12.10 -0.92 -16.73
CA ASP A 52 -13.42 -0.30 -16.71
C ASP A 52 -14.00 -0.31 -18.12
N CYS A 53 -15.12 -1.02 -18.29
CA CYS A 53 -15.90 -1.04 -19.51
C CYS A 53 -16.97 0.04 -19.44
N HIS A 54 -16.82 1.08 -20.21
CA HIS A 54 -17.81 2.13 -20.39
C HIS A 54 -18.76 1.73 -21.50
N LEU A 55 -20.05 1.58 -21.16
CA LEU A 55 -21.10 1.26 -22.09
C LEU A 55 -21.93 2.53 -22.34
N ALA A 56 -22.08 2.91 -23.59
CA ALA A 56 -22.89 4.05 -23.96
C ALA A 56 -23.77 3.73 -25.18
N LYS A 57 -25.07 4.06 -25.10
CA LYS A 57 -25.99 3.96 -26.21
C LYS A 57 -25.73 5.11 -27.19
N VAL A 58 -25.58 4.78 -28.45
CA VAL A 58 -25.43 5.73 -29.56
C VAL A 58 -26.54 5.54 -30.55
N GLU A 59 -26.65 6.43 -31.53
CA GLU A 59 -27.78 6.46 -32.50
C GLU A 59 -28.00 5.10 -33.20
N TYR A 60 -26.92 4.40 -33.54
CA TYR A 60 -26.95 3.14 -34.30
C TYR A 60 -26.43 1.93 -33.54
N GLY A 61 -26.41 1.95 -32.18
CA GLY A 61 -25.97 0.82 -31.42
C GLY A 61 -25.43 1.15 -30.02
N VAL A 62 -24.43 0.41 -29.59
CA VAL A 62 -23.77 0.59 -28.28
C VAL A 62 -22.26 0.66 -28.50
N THR A 63 -21.63 1.63 -27.85
CA THR A 63 -20.18 1.72 -27.77
C THR A 63 -19.70 1.11 -26.47
N LEU A 64 -18.67 0.25 -26.55
CA LEU A 64 -17.92 -0.27 -25.42
C LEU A 64 -16.50 0.27 -25.48
N LEU A 65 -16.09 0.96 -24.43
CA LEU A 65 -14.74 1.46 -24.26
C LEU A 65 -14.11 0.79 -23.04
N PHE A 66 -13.05 0.02 -23.26
CA PHE A 66 -12.28 -0.63 -22.19
C PHE A 66 -11.07 0.24 -21.86
N VAL A 67 -11.02 0.68 -20.62
CA VAL A 67 -9.91 1.46 -20.06
C VAL A 67 -9.18 0.59 -19.06
N ASN A 68 -7.88 0.35 -19.26
CA ASN A 68 -7.08 -0.34 -18.28
C ASN A 68 -6.87 0.57 -17.06
N VAL A 69 -7.36 0.14 -15.92
CA VAL A 69 -7.31 0.86 -14.63
C VAL A 69 -6.48 0.13 -13.59
N THR A 70 -5.71 -0.88 -14.01
CA THR A 70 -4.92 -1.74 -13.12
C THR A 70 -4.01 -0.94 -12.18
N GLU A 71 -3.25 0.00 -12.73
CA GLU A 71 -2.35 0.84 -11.93
C GLU A 71 -3.11 1.68 -10.91
N SER A 72 -4.23 2.29 -11.29
CA SER A 72 -5.06 3.11 -10.41
C SER A 72 -5.70 2.29 -9.29
N VAL A 73 -6.20 1.11 -9.61
CA VAL A 73 -6.77 0.18 -8.62
C VAL A 73 -5.71 -0.32 -7.65
N ASN A 74 -4.53 -0.69 -8.16
CA ASN A 74 -3.42 -1.14 -7.32
C ASN A 74 -2.90 -0.02 -6.41
N ALA A 75 -2.75 1.20 -6.93
CA ALA A 75 -2.37 2.36 -6.13
C ALA A 75 -3.39 2.64 -5.01
N THR A 76 -4.68 2.53 -5.32
CA THR A 76 -5.76 2.70 -4.33
C THR A 76 -5.70 1.62 -3.24
N LYS A 77 -5.48 0.36 -3.63
CA LYS A 77 -5.34 -0.75 -2.67
C LYS A 77 -4.11 -0.56 -1.78
N MET A 78 -2.96 -0.27 -2.37
CA MET A 78 -1.73 -0.01 -1.60
C MET A 78 -1.93 1.10 -0.58
N ARG A 79 -2.63 2.17 -0.97
CA ARG A 79 -2.96 3.27 -0.06
C ARG A 79 -3.87 2.83 1.08
N GLN A 80 -4.89 2.02 0.80
CA GLN A 80 -5.79 1.48 1.83
C GLN A 80 -5.06 0.55 2.79
N GLU A 81 -4.22 -0.35 2.28
CA GLU A 81 -3.39 -1.25 3.08
C GLU A 81 -2.41 -0.47 3.95
N PHE A 82 -1.77 0.57 3.40
CA PHE A 82 -0.89 1.46 4.15
C PHE A 82 -1.60 2.10 5.34
N PHE A 83 -2.76 2.73 5.14
CA PHE A 83 -3.52 3.35 6.24
C PHE A 83 -4.04 2.33 7.26
N SER A 84 -4.41 1.14 6.80
CA SER A 84 -4.80 0.04 7.70
C SER A 84 -3.62 -0.37 8.59
N ASN A 85 -2.46 -0.60 8.00
CA ASN A 85 -1.25 -1.00 8.73
C ASN A 85 -0.81 0.09 9.71
N VAL A 86 -0.77 1.36 9.30
CA VAL A 86 -0.48 2.51 10.18
C VAL A 86 -1.44 2.54 11.37
N SER A 87 -2.73 2.34 11.13
CA SER A 87 -3.74 2.33 12.19
C SER A 87 -3.51 1.21 13.20
N HIS A 88 -3.12 0.03 12.73
CA HIS A 88 -2.79 -1.09 13.60
C HIS A 88 -1.50 -0.84 14.39
N GLU A 89 -0.45 -0.35 13.74
CA GLU A 89 0.84 -0.04 14.36
C GLU A 89 0.74 1.08 15.42
N LEU A 90 -0.16 2.03 15.25
CA LEU A 90 -0.44 3.08 16.26
C LEU A 90 -1.33 2.58 17.40
N LYS A 91 -2.27 1.67 17.14
CA LYS A 91 -3.22 1.18 18.15
C LYS A 91 -2.54 0.38 19.25
N THR A 92 -1.53 -0.40 18.91
CA THR A 92 -0.81 -1.27 19.86
C THR A 92 -0.10 -0.45 20.95
N PRO A 93 0.80 0.50 20.63
CA PRO A 93 1.44 1.35 21.64
C PRO A 93 0.44 2.20 22.42
N MET A 94 -0.61 2.74 21.78
CA MET A 94 -1.66 3.48 22.47
C MET A 94 -2.36 2.64 23.55
N THR A 95 -2.65 1.37 23.24
CA THR A 95 -3.28 0.45 24.20
C THR A 95 -2.35 0.16 25.38
N SER A 96 -1.05 -0.02 25.10
CA SER A 96 -0.01 -0.23 26.13
C SER A 96 0.11 0.99 27.05
N ILE A 97 0.24 2.20 26.47
CA ILE A 97 0.31 3.46 27.21
C ILE A 97 -0.91 3.63 28.11
N ARG A 98 -2.09 3.43 27.54
CA ARG A 98 -3.36 3.55 28.28
C ARG A 98 -3.42 2.57 29.45
N GLY A 99 -3.08 1.29 29.22
CA GLY A 99 -3.12 0.28 30.27
C GLY A 99 -2.17 0.59 31.44
N TYR A 100 -0.92 0.97 31.16
CA TYR A 100 0.01 1.37 32.21
C TYR A 100 -0.41 2.66 32.92
N SER A 101 -0.97 3.61 32.21
CA SER A 101 -1.50 4.85 32.80
C SER A 101 -2.67 4.59 33.74
N GLU A 102 -3.61 3.72 33.35
CA GLU A 102 -4.74 3.31 34.19
C GLU A 102 -4.29 2.59 35.47
N LEU A 103 -3.31 1.68 35.36
CA LEU A 103 -2.73 0.98 36.52
C LEU A 103 -2.03 1.94 37.49
N LEU A 104 -1.28 2.91 36.95
CA LEU A 104 -0.62 3.94 37.76
C LEU A 104 -1.62 4.86 38.45
N GLN A 105 -2.65 5.26 37.72
CA GLN A 105 -3.72 6.15 38.25
C GLN A 105 -4.54 5.48 39.33
N ALA A 106 -4.83 4.18 39.17
CA ALA A 106 -5.59 3.40 40.15
C ALA A 106 -4.78 3.07 41.43
N GLY A 107 -3.50 3.44 41.48
CA GLY A 107 -2.64 3.08 42.61
C GLY A 107 -2.36 1.58 42.73
N MET A 108 -2.52 0.82 41.66
CA MET A 108 -2.29 -0.64 41.65
C MET A 108 -0.81 -1.02 41.57
N ILE A 109 0.07 -0.05 41.42
CA ILE A 109 1.54 -0.22 41.35
C ILE A 109 2.18 0.51 42.51
N ASP A 110 2.33 -0.17 43.63
CA ASP A 110 2.90 0.39 44.85
C ASP A 110 4.43 0.33 44.90
N ASP A 111 5.03 -0.70 44.30
CA ASP A 111 6.50 -0.87 44.25
C ASP A 111 7.14 0.23 43.37
N PRO A 112 8.07 1.03 43.97
CA PRO A 112 8.75 2.08 43.21
C PRO A 112 9.52 1.60 41.98
N LYS A 113 10.06 0.36 42.01
CA LYS A 113 10.76 -0.23 40.87
C LYS A 113 9.81 -0.58 39.75
N VAL A 114 8.66 -1.19 40.07
CA VAL A 114 7.62 -1.53 39.10
C VAL A 114 6.99 -0.28 38.50
N ARG A 115 6.79 0.75 39.34
CA ARG A 115 6.31 2.08 38.88
C ARG A 115 7.26 2.72 37.88
N LYS A 116 8.57 2.69 38.15
CA LYS A 116 9.58 3.17 37.22
C LYS A 116 9.55 2.40 35.90
N GLN A 117 9.48 1.06 35.95
CA GLN A 117 9.39 0.24 34.75
C GLN A 117 8.14 0.55 33.91
N ALA A 118 6.99 0.81 34.54
CA ALA A 118 5.77 1.21 33.85
C ALA A 118 5.94 2.55 33.14
N LEU A 119 6.55 3.54 33.79
CA LEU A 119 6.85 4.83 33.19
C LEU A 119 7.85 4.72 32.03
N ASP A 120 8.92 3.95 32.22
CA ASP A 120 9.92 3.68 31.17
C ASP A 120 9.27 2.98 29.96
N LYS A 121 8.28 2.11 30.20
CA LYS A 121 7.53 1.46 29.12
C LYS A 121 6.66 2.45 28.36
N ILE A 122 5.92 3.32 29.08
CA ILE A 122 5.13 4.40 28.47
C ILE A 122 6.03 5.28 27.59
N GLN A 123 7.19 5.70 28.13
CA GLN A 123 8.12 6.54 27.37
C GLN A 123 8.58 5.87 26.08
N LYS A 124 8.95 4.60 26.13
CA LYS A 124 9.37 3.84 24.94
C LYS A 124 8.26 3.76 23.88
N GLU A 125 7.02 3.55 24.30
CA GLU A 125 5.89 3.51 23.33
C GLU A 125 5.64 4.90 22.71
N VAL A 126 5.80 5.99 23.48
CA VAL A 126 5.70 7.36 22.94
C VAL A 126 6.80 7.65 21.93
N ASP A 127 8.05 7.25 22.24
CA ASP A 127 9.19 7.43 21.33
C ASP A 127 8.98 6.65 20.03
N HIS A 128 8.49 5.40 20.13
CA HIS A 128 8.15 4.56 19.00
C HIS A 128 7.05 5.20 18.12
N MET A 129 5.98 5.71 18.74
CA MET A 129 4.92 6.42 18.00
C MET A 129 5.45 7.67 17.30
N SER A 130 6.34 8.43 17.95
CA SER A 130 6.94 9.62 17.38
C SER A 130 7.78 9.29 16.14
N GLN A 131 8.51 8.18 16.17
CA GLN A 131 9.25 7.67 15.01
C GLN A 131 8.32 7.26 13.88
N LEU A 132 7.26 6.47 14.15
CA LEU A 132 6.27 6.08 13.15
C LEU A 132 5.63 7.30 12.46
N ILE A 133 5.27 8.32 13.23
CA ILE A 133 4.71 9.56 12.66
C ILE A 133 5.74 10.25 11.75
N GLY A 134 7.00 10.30 12.16
CA GLY A 134 8.09 10.83 11.34
C GLY A 134 8.24 10.12 10.00
N ASP A 135 8.20 8.79 10.03
CA ASP A 135 8.29 7.94 8.83
C ASP A 135 7.10 8.17 7.88
N ILE A 136 5.88 8.26 8.42
CA ILE A 136 4.65 8.55 7.65
C ILE A 136 4.75 9.91 6.96
N LEU A 137 5.20 10.94 7.69
CA LEU A 137 5.38 12.29 7.13
C LEU A 137 6.45 12.30 6.04
N MET A 138 7.52 11.54 6.20
CA MET A 138 8.56 11.41 5.18
C MET A 138 8.03 10.75 3.92
N ILE A 139 7.29 9.63 4.05
CA ILE A 139 6.64 8.95 2.91
C ILE A 139 5.70 9.92 2.19
N SER A 140 4.85 10.65 2.93
CA SER A 140 3.93 11.63 2.35
C SER A 140 4.65 12.72 1.54
N ARG A 141 5.78 13.22 2.04
CA ARG A 141 6.60 14.22 1.32
C ARG A 141 7.23 13.66 0.05
N LEU A 142 7.67 12.39 0.07
CA LEU A 142 8.24 11.72 -1.09
C LEU A 142 7.18 11.48 -2.17
N GLU A 143 5.97 11.09 -1.80
CA GLU A 143 4.85 10.89 -2.73
C GLU A 143 4.44 12.19 -3.43
N ASN A 144 4.40 13.31 -2.70
CA ASN A 144 4.04 14.62 -3.24
C ASN A 144 5.17 15.28 -4.04
N LYS A 145 6.33 14.65 -4.16
CA LYS A 145 7.54 15.22 -4.79
C LYS A 145 7.97 16.56 -4.18
N ASP A 146 7.60 16.80 -2.92
CA ASP A 146 7.97 18.03 -2.19
C ASP A 146 9.44 18.02 -1.75
N ILE A 147 10.14 16.88 -1.94
CA ILE A 147 11.56 16.76 -1.65
C ILE A 147 12.32 16.70 -2.98
N GLU A 148 13.13 17.71 -3.23
CA GLU A 148 14.13 17.64 -4.27
C GLU A 148 15.27 16.71 -3.83
N VAL A 149 15.27 15.48 -4.35
CA VAL A 149 16.31 14.50 -4.03
C VAL A 149 17.58 14.87 -4.81
N ILE A 150 18.49 15.57 -4.15
CA ILE A 150 19.80 15.86 -4.69
C ILE A 150 20.69 14.63 -4.48
N LYS A 151 21.06 13.96 -5.56
CA LYS A 151 21.92 12.77 -5.49
C LYS A 151 23.39 13.20 -5.43
N HIS A 152 24.07 12.78 -4.39
CA HIS A 152 25.52 12.93 -4.24
C HIS A 152 26.19 11.56 -4.19
N PRO A 153 27.39 11.40 -4.74
CA PRO A 153 28.19 10.20 -4.51
C PRO A 153 28.55 10.12 -3.02
N VAL A 154 28.34 8.97 -2.42
CA VAL A 154 28.60 8.72 -1.00
C VAL A 154 29.54 7.53 -0.86
N HIS A 155 30.50 7.64 0.03
CA HIS A 155 31.32 6.50 0.43
C HIS A 155 30.53 5.65 1.43
N LEU A 156 30.27 4.40 1.08
CA LEU A 156 29.46 3.50 1.92
C LEU A 156 30.22 3.02 3.18
N GLN A 157 31.55 2.89 3.10
CA GLN A 157 32.35 2.37 4.21
C GLN A 157 32.12 3.12 5.53
N PRO A 158 32.22 4.46 5.62
CA PRO A 158 32.00 5.18 6.87
C PRO A 158 30.59 4.97 7.45
N ILE A 159 29.58 4.88 6.57
CA ILE A 159 28.18 4.67 7.01
C ILE A 159 28.01 3.29 7.62
N VAL A 160 28.62 2.28 6.99
CA VAL A 160 28.58 0.90 7.52
C VAL A 160 29.34 0.80 8.82
N ASP A 161 30.52 1.42 8.93
CA ASP A 161 31.34 1.44 10.14
C ASP A 161 30.57 2.08 11.33
N ASP A 162 29.93 3.22 11.11
CA ASP A 162 29.08 3.90 12.11
C ASP A 162 27.90 3.02 12.58
N ILE A 163 27.26 2.32 11.64
CA ILE A 163 26.16 1.39 11.97
C ILE A 163 26.67 0.22 12.78
N LEU A 164 27.78 -0.40 12.37
CA LEU A 164 28.39 -1.52 13.09
C LEU A 164 28.83 -1.13 14.49
N GLU A 165 29.40 0.06 14.66
CA GLU A 165 29.77 0.56 15.98
C GLU A 165 28.53 0.77 16.87
N SER A 166 27.45 1.31 16.33
CA SER A 166 26.18 1.49 17.05
C SER A 166 25.54 0.17 17.50
N LEU A 167 25.74 -0.91 16.73
CA LEU A 167 25.21 -2.25 16.99
C LEU A 167 26.18 -3.16 17.75
N LYS A 168 27.39 -2.71 18.05
CA LYS A 168 28.48 -3.51 18.61
C LYS A 168 28.07 -4.32 19.85
N VAL A 169 27.38 -3.68 20.80
CA VAL A 169 26.92 -4.32 22.05
C VAL A 169 25.94 -5.47 21.76
N GLU A 170 25.04 -5.28 20.76
CA GLU A 170 24.05 -6.30 20.41
C GLU A 170 24.69 -7.45 19.60
N ILE A 171 25.66 -7.14 18.75
CA ILE A 171 26.45 -8.09 17.97
C ILE A 171 27.26 -9.00 18.93
N GLU A 172 27.98 -8.40 19.87
CA GLU A 172 28.76 -9.13 20.87
C GLU A 172 27.88 -10.01 21.78
N LYS A 173 26.73 -9.48 22.23
CA LYS A 173 25.80 -10.21 23.09
C LYS A 173 25.17 -11.42 22.39
N ARG A 174 25.01 -11.37 21.10
CA ARG A 174 24.41 -12.46 20.29
C ARG A 174 25.44 -13.33 19.59
N GLU A 175 26.75 -13.09 19.83
CA GLU A 175 27.85 -13.81 19.19
C GLU A 175 27.74 -13.84 17.65
N ILE A 176 27.31 -12.71 17.04
CA ILE A 176 27.16 -12.60 15.60
C ILE A 176 28.50 -12.21 14.96
N THR A 177 28.91 -12.93 13.93
CA THR A 177 30.04 -12.55 13.08
C THR A 177 29.52 -11.74 11.90
N VAL A 178 30.07 -10.55 11.69
CA VAL A 178 29.70 -9.67 10.56
C VAL A 178 30.87 -9.64 9.60
N GLU A 179 30.60 -10.01 8.34
CA GLU A 179 31.53 -9.88 7.22
C GLU A 179 31.04 -8.78 6.30
N CYS A 180 31.90 -7.81 5.99
CA CYS A 180 31.59 -6.71 5.09
C CYS A 180 32.48 -6.81 3.84
N ASP A 181 31.86 -6.94 2.67
CA ASP A 181 32.53 -6.80 1.38
C ASP A 181 31.93 -5.60 0.64
N LEU A 182 32.66 -4.48 0.66
CA LEU A 182 32.28 -3.23 0.00
C LEU A 182 33.21 -2.92 -1.19
N THR A 183 33.74 -3.95 -1.81
CA THR A 183 34.54 -3.78 -3.05
C THR A 183 33.62 -3.30 -4.17
N SER A 184 33.78 -2.03 -4.53
CA SER A 184 33.11 -1.37 -5.67
C SER A 184 33.77 -1.72 -7.00
#